data_8750422db827acfdc28b1d396008a8ee
#
_entry.id   8750422db827acfdc28b1d396008a8ee
#
_cell.length_a   1.000
_cell.length_b   1.000
_cell.length_c   1.000
_cell.angle_alpha   90.00
_cell.angle_beta   90.00
_cell.angle_gamma   90.00
#
_symmetry.space_group_name_H-M   'P 1'
#
loop_
_entity.id
_entity.type
_entity.pdbx_description
1 polymer ?
#
loop_
_entity_poly.entity_id
_entity_poly.type
_entity_poly.pdbx_seq_one_letter_code
_entity_poly.pdbx_strand_id
1 'polypeptide(L)'
;MRHELETERFYLARAYSEAVEATGGVPVHLSLIPKAEYVEALLDMLDGVLLPGSASDVDPLRYGREPQRRLGAVHPLRDETDALVLAEVERRALPLFAICYGMQIWNVVRGGTLIQDIGSEMPEAIKHEQGAPRGRRSHRLRLLAESVLAELAAGESALVNSHHHQAIETVGEGLRATAWTADGLIEALEDQRTDRWAIGVQWHPEIEWEEDAFSENLFRSFIEAAKLFTSERRGNRLLIAK
;
A
#
# COMPACT_ATOMS: atom_id res chain seq x y z
N MET A 1 -2.32 2.88 -10.44
CA MET A 1 -2.88 3.64 -11.58
C MET A 1 -4.41 3.58 -11.49
N ARG A 2 -5.13 4.66 -11.79
CA ARG A 2 -6.61 4.65 -11.81
C ARG A 2 -7.09 4.46 -13.24
N HIS A 3 -8.25 3.84 -13.42
CA HIS A 3 -8.94 3.73 -14.69
C HIS A 3 -10.16 4.66 -14.70
N GLU A 4 -10.31 5.43 -15.76
CA GLU A 4 -11.49 6.27 -15.98
C GLU A 4 -12.40 5.54 -16.96
N LEU A 5 -13.50 4.98 -16.44
CA LEU A 5 -14.40 4.10 -17.20
C LEU A 5 -14.99 4.73 -18.48
N GLU A 6 -15.24 6.04 -18.46
CA GLU A 6 -15.83 6.73 -19.61
C GLU A 6 -14.85 7.00 -20.76
N THR A 7 -13.54 7.03 -20.45
CA THR A 7 -12.49 7.40 -21.42
C THR A 7 -11.45 6.33 -21.65
N GLU A 8 -11.56 5.16 -20.97
CA GLU A 8 -10.58 4.06 -21.02
C GLU A 8 -9.15 4.53 -20.75
N ARG A 9 -8.97 5.50 -19.85
CA ARG A 9 -7.67 6.07 -19.49
C ARG A 9 -7.19 5.53 -18.16
N PHE A 10 -5.88 5.32 -18.08
CA PHE A 10 -5.20 5.08 -16.80
C PHE A 10 -4.56 6.38 -16.33
N TYR A 11 -4.76 6.73 -15.06
CA TYR A 11 -4.12 7.88 -14.44
C TYR A 11 -3.64 7.56 -13.03
N LEU A 12 -2.60 8.26 -12.62
CA LEU A 12 -2.05 8.20 -11.27
C LEU A 12 -1.89 9.63 -10.75
N ALA A 13 -2.18 9.86 -9.48
CA ALA A 13 -1.90 11.14 -8.86
C ALA A 13 -0.38 11.42 -8.91
N ARG A 14 -0.01 12.63 -9.35
CA ARG A 14 1.38 13.06 -9.55
C ARG A 14 2.22 12.91 -8.28
N ALA A 15 1.62 13.17 -7.11
CA ALA A 15 2.27 13.13 -5.81
C ALA A 15 3.02 11.82 -5.50
N TYR A 16 2.52 10.65 -5.96
CA TYR A 16 3.25 9.39 -5.80
C TYR A 16 4.60 9.40 -6.52
N SER A 17 4.61 9.87 -7.76
CA SER A 17 5.85 9.93 -8.56
C SER A 17 6.82 10.99 -8.02
N GLU A 18 6.29 12.14 -7.59
CA GLU A 18 7.08 13.23 -7.01
C GLU A 18 7.76 12.80 -5.71
N ALA A 19 7.02 12.11 -4.81
CA ALA A 19 7.60 11.63 -3.56
C ALA A 19 8.69 10.56 -3.79
N VAL A 20 8.48 9.65 -4.74
CA VAL A 20 9.50 8.64 -5.13
C VAL A 20 10.74 9.30 -5.72
N GLU A 21 10.57 10.25 -6.65
CA GLU A 21 11.70 10.95 -7.30
C GLU A 21 12.50 11.79 -6.31
N ALA A 22 11.82 12.59 -5.51
CA ALA A 22 12.46 13.48 -4.54
C ALA A 22 13.24 12.73 -3.44
N THR A 23 12.87 11.48 -3.15
CA THR A 23 13.61 10.61 -2.24
C THR A 23 14.72 9.80 -2.93
N GLY A 24 14.93 10.02 -4.23
CA GLY A 24 16.05 9.48 -5.01
C GLY A 24 15.74 8.15 -5.72
N GLY A 25 14.46 7.87 -5.95
CA GLY A 25 13.99 6.78 -6.82
C GLY A 25 13.74 7.24 -8.25
N VAL A 26 13.56 6.30 -9.17
CA VAL A 26 13.11 6.55 -10.55
C VAL A 26 11.74 5.92 -10.72
N PRO A 27 10.65 6.70 -10.70
CA PRO A 27 9.31 6.14 -10.80
C PRO A 27 9.01 5.63 -12.20
N VAL A 28 8.58 4.37 -12.30
CA VAL A 28 8.12 3.73 -13.54
C VAL A 28 6.66 3.32 -13.35
N HIS A 29 5.80 3.70 -14.28
CA HIS A 29 4.37 3.35 -14.20
C HIS A 29 4.08 2.03 -14.90
N LEU A 30 3.47 1.11 -14.15
CA LEU A 30 2.99 -0.16 -14.66
C LEU A 30 1.58 0.02 -15.23
N SER A 31 1.35 -0.40 -16.47
CA SER A 31 0.01 -0.46 -17.07
C SER A 31 -0.80 -1.62 -16.49
N LEU A 32 -2.11 -1.44 -16.34
CA LEU A 32 -3.01 -2.49 -15.87
C LEU A 32 -3.23 -3.54 -16.97
N ILE A 33 -2.27 -4.45 -17.10
CA ILE A 33 -2.30 -5.57 -18.05
C ILE A 33 -2.16 -6.86 -17.24
N PRO A 34 -3.24 -7.61 -17.01
CA PRO A 34 -3.22 -8.81 -16.16
C PRO A 34 -2.67 -10.02 -16.93
N LYS A 35 -1.41 -9.95 -17.28
CA LYS A 35 -0.66 -11.04 -17.92
C LYS A 35 0.60 -11.31 -17.13
N ALA A 36 0.77 -12.56 -16.70
CA ALA A 36 1.90 -12.96 -15.86
C ALA A 36 3.25 -12.61 -16.52
N GLU A 37 3.41 -12.91 -17.81
CA GLU A 37 4.65 -12.66 -18.56
C GLU A 37 4.98 -11.16 -18.66
N TYR A 38 3.94 -10.30 -18.76
CA TYR A 38 4.12 -8.85 -18.76
C TYR A 38 4.58 -8.35 -17.41
N VAL A 39 3.93 -8.80 -16.32
CA VAL A 39 4.28 -8.43 -14.95
C VAL A 39 5.69 -8.91 -14.61
N GLU A 40 6.02 -10.17 -14.93
CA GLU A 40 7.34 -10.75 -14.71
C GLU A 40 8.44 -9.96 -15.41
N ALA A 41 8.26 -9.68 -16.71
CA ALA A 41 9.25 -8.93 -17.51
C ALA A 41 9.46 -7.50 -16.97
N LEU A 42 8.39 -6.83 -16.51
CA LEU A 42 8.50 -5.49 -15.97
C LEU A 42 9.21 -5.51 -14.60
N LEU A 43 8.83 -6.43 -13.71
CA LEU A 43 9.43 -6.52 -12.38
C LEU A 43 10.90 -6.98 -12.40
N ASP A 44 11.37 -7.57 -13.50
CA ASP A 44 12.80 -7.84 -13.72
C ASP A 44 13.65 -6.56 -13.80
N MET A 45 13.03 -5.44 -14.14
CA MET A 45 13.69 -4.14 -14.30
C MET A 45 13.56 -3.25 -13.06
N LEU A 46 12.75 -3.65 -12.07
CA LEU A 46 12.43 -2.85 -10.89
C LEU A 46 13.15 -3.34 -9.64
N ASP A 47 13.40 -2.42 -8.73
CA ASP A 47 14.09 -2.66 -7.46
C ASP A 47 13.13 -2.58 -6.25
N GLY A 48 11.90 -2.15 -6.47
CA GLY A 48 10.84 -2.07 -5.48
C GLY A 48 9.50 -1.77 -6.13
N VAL A 49 8.41 -2.01 -5.43
CA VAL A 49 7.04 -1.79 -5.90
C VAL A 49 6.28 -0.88 -4.94
N LEU A 50 5.64 0.16 -5.49
CA LEU A 50 4.66 0.98 -4.79
C LEU A 50 3.28 0.67 -5.36
N LEU A 51 2.36 0.16 -4.51
CA LEU A 51 0.95 0.01 -4.84
C LEU A 51 0.17 1.22 -4.34
N PRO A 52 -0.34 2.08 -5.24
CA PRO A 52 -1.02 3.31 -4.84
C PRO A 52 -2.47 3.09 -4.42
N GLY A 53 -3.03 4.09 -3.76
CA GLY A 53 -4.47 4.17 -3.47
C GLY A 53 -5.36 4.15 -4.71
N SER A 54 -6.64 3.90 -4.51
CA SER A 54 -7.68 3.91 -5.55
C SER A 54 -8.97 4.53 -5.01
N ALA A 55 -9.82 4.99 -5.95
CA ALA A 55 -11.22 5.28 -5.66
C ALA A 55 -12.11 4.04 -5.83
N SER A 56 -11.57 2.91 -6.34
CA SER A 56 -12.26 1.64 -6.40
C SER A 56 -12.02 0.83 -5.13
N ASP A 57 -12.97 -0.03 -4.82
CA ASP A 57 -12.88 -1.02 -3.76
C ASP A 57 -12.27 -2.33 -4.28
N VAL A 58 -11.70 -3.12 -3.38
CA VAL A 58 -11.29 -4.49 -3.69
C VAL A 58 -12.54 -5.35 -3.82
N ASP A 59 -12.62 -6.18 -4.87
CA ASP A 59 -13.75 -7.08 -5.11
C ASP A 59 -13.93 -8.05 -3.92
N PRO A 60 -15.09 -8.02 -3.23
CA PRO A 60 -15.35 -8.87 -2.08
C PRO A 60 -15.33 -10.37 -2.41
N LEU A 61 -15.55 -10.77 -3.66
CA LEU A 61 -15.42 -12.15 -4.09
C LEU A 61 -13.99 -12.69 -3.91
N ARG A 62 -12.98 -11.82 -3.90
CA ARG A 62 -11.56 -12.20 -3.68
C ARG A 62 -11.27 -12.65 -2.25
N TYR A 63 -12.09 -12.25 -1.29
CA TYR A 63 -11.99 -12.68 0.11
C TYR A 63 -13.24 -13.41 0.62
N GLY A 64 -14.00 -14.02 -0.33
CA GLY A 64 -15.12 -14.92 -0.01
C GLY A 64 -16.34 -14.26 0.59
N ARG A 65 -16.59 -12.99 0.27
CA ARG A 65 -17.76 -12.23 0.74
C ARG A 65 -18.66 -11.83 -0.42
N GLU A 66 -19.95 -11.72 -0.15
CA GLU A 66 -20.91 -11.11 -1.06
C GLU A 66 -20.81 -9.57 -1.01
N PRO A 67 -21.09 -8.87 -2.14
CA PRO A 67 -21.04 -7.41 -2.18
C PRO A 67 -22.13 -6.80 -1.30
N GLN A 68 -21.73 -5.90 -0.41
CA GLN A 68 -22.64 -5.14 0.43
C GLN A 68 -23.23 -3.93 -0.31
N ARG A 69 -24.35 -3.41 0.20
CA ARG A 69 -25.10 -2.31 -0.44
C ARG A 69 -24.25 -1.05 -0.70
N ARG A 70 -23.29 -0.76 0.17
CA ARG A 70 -22.44 0.44 0.10
C ARG A 70 -21.04 0.18 -0.45
N LEU A 71 -20.82 -1.01 -1.00
CA LEU A 71 -19.62 -1.27 -1.78
C LEU A 71 -19.49 -0.24 -2.89
N GLY A 72 -18.31 0.34 -3.04
CA GLY A 72 -18.00 1.27 -4.12
C GLY A 72 -17.80 0.57 -5.46
N ALA A 73 -17.22 1.27 -6.42
CA ALA A 73 -16.91 0.69 -7.73
C ALA A 73 -15.76 -0.31 -7.60
N VAL A 74 -15.96 -1.54 -8.09
CA VAL A 74 -14.90 -2.56 -8.21
C VAL A 74 -14.23 -2.42 -9.59
N HIS A 75 -12.92 -2.64 -9.63
CA HIS A 75 -12.14 -2.59 -10.86
C HIS A 75 -11.39 -3.90 -11.12
N PRO A 76 -12.05 -4.94 -11.70
CA PRO A 76 -11.48 -6.29 -11.82
C PRO A 76 -10.11 -6.34 -12.50
N LEU A 77 -9.91 -5.51 -13.55
CA LEU A 77 -8.63 -5.43 -14.27
C LEU A 77 -7.48 -4.97 -13.35
N ARG A 78 -7.76 -4.07 -12.42
CA ARG A 78 -6.78 -3.62 -11.43
C ARG A 78 -6.52 -4.69 -10.40
N ASP A 79 -7.57 -5.24 -9.80
CA ASP A 79 -7.46 -6.29 -8.79
C ASP A 79 -6.64 -7.48 -9.29
N GLU A 80 -6.87 -7.88 -10.55
CA GLU A 80 -6.14 -8.99 -11.17
C GLU A 80 -4.68 -8.63 -11.45
N THR A 81 -4.42 -7.42 -11.97
CA THR A 81 -3.05 -6.97 -12.23
C THR A 81 -2.27 -6.83 -10.91
N ASP A 82 -2.87 -6.21 -9.89
CA ASP A 82 -2.20 -6.01 -8.58
C ASP A 82 -1.96 -7.36 -7.88
N ALA A 83 -2.86 -8.34 -8.03
CA ALA A 83 -2.64 -9.69 -7.51
C ALA A 83 -1.44 -10.39 -8.16
N LEU A 84 -1.27 -10.28 -9.49
CA LEU A 84 -0.10 -10.80 -10.19
C LEU A 84 1.18 -10.08 -9.77
N VAL A 85 1.13 -8.76 -9.63
CA VAL A 85 2.26 -7.96 -9.13
C VAL A 85 2.67 -8.42 -7.73
N LEU A 86 1.70 -8.60 -6.82
CA LEU A 86 1.96 -9.06 -5.47
C LEU A 86 2.55 -10.47 -5.44
N ALA A 87 2.08 -11.39 -6.28
CA ALA A 87 2.65 -12.73 -6.38
C ALA A 87 4.15 -12.69 -6.77
N GLU A 88 4.51 -11.82 -7.71
CA GLU A 88 5.90 -11.62 -8.12
C GLU A 88 6.73 -10.88 -7.06
N VAL A 89 6.16 -9.89 -6.38
CA VAL A 89 6.78 -9.21 -5.24
C VAL A 89 7.15 -10.22 -4.15
N GLU A 90 6.23 -11.14 -3.84
CA GLU A 90 6.47 -12.21 -2.87
C GLU A 90 7.57 -13.17 -3.30
N ARG A 91 7.51 -13.65 -4.53
CA ARG A 91 8.46 -14.60 -5.09
C ARG A 91 9.89 -14.04 -5.12
N ARG A 92 10.03 -12.74 -5.32
CA ARG A 92 11.33 -12.06 -5.46
C ARG A 92 11.81 -11.40 -4.18
N ALA A 93 10.99 -11.37 -3.13
CA ALA A 93 11.21 -10.59 -1.92
C ALA A 93 11.49 -9.10 -2.20
N LEU A 94 10.80 -8.53 -3.21
CA LEU A 94 10.94 -7.11 -3.55
C LEU A 94 10.44 -6.22 -2.40
N PRO A 95 11.11 -5.10 -2.11
CA PRO A 95 10.56 -4.06 -1.28
C PRO A 95 9.17 -3.62 -1.76
N LEU A 96 8.22 -3.50 -0.82
CA LEU A 96 6.83 -3.15 -1.11
C LEU A 96 6.37 -1.98 -0.25
N PHE A 97 5.87 -0.93 -0.88
CA PHE A 97 5.11 0.12 -0.22
C PHE A 97 3.66 0.13 -0.74
N ALA A 98 2.71 -0.22 0.12
CA ALA A 98 1.30 -0.38 -0.24
C ALA A 98 0.45 0.71 0.45
N ILE A 99 -0.28 1.54 -0.33
CA ILE A 99 -0.99 2.72 0.18
C ILE A 99 -2.49 2.54 -0.03
N CYS A 100 -3.28 2.68 1.04
CA CYS A 100 -4.75 2.65 1.04
C CYS A 100 -5.28 1.37 0.36
N TYR A 101 -5.89 1.45 -0.82
CA TYR A 101 -6.28 0.29 -1.61
C TYR A 101 -5.11 -0.70 -1.81
N GLY A 102 -3.88 -0.21 -2.00
CA GLY A 102 -2.70 -1.07 -2.14
C GLY A 102 -2.48 -1.96 -0.92
N MET A 103 -2.65 -1.45 0.30
CA MET A 103 -2.61 -2.24 1.53
C MET A 103 -3.77 -3.23 1.61
N GLN A 104 -4.96 -2.81 1.21
CA GLN A 104 -6.16 -3.65 1.25
C GLN A 104 -6.03 -4.86 0.32
N ILE A 105 -5.63 -4.66 -0.94
CA ILE A 105 -5.42 -5.77 -1.89
C ILE A 105 -4.25 -6.67 -1.45
N TRP A 106 -3.18 -6.11 -0.86
CA TRP A 106 -2.09 -6.91 -0.30
C TRP A 106 -2.57 -7.83 0.82
N ASN A 107 -3.39 -7.30 1.75
CA ASN A 107 -4.02 -8.09 2.81
C ASN A 107 -4.88 -9.23 2.24
N VAL A 108 -5.71 -8.92 1.23
CA VAL A 108 -6.60 -9.90 0.59
C VAL A 108 -5.82 -11.00 -0.13
N VAL A 109 -4.77 -10.66 -0.86
CA VAL A 109 -3.91 -11.65 -1.53
C VAL A 109 -3.23 -12.58 -0.52
N ARG A 110 -3.00 -12.11 0.70
CA ARG A 110 -2.48 -12.90 1.84
C ARG A 110 -3.59 -13.65 2.61
N GLY A 111 -4.82 -13.69 2.09
CA GLY A 111 -5.95 -14.41 2.70
C GLY A 111 -6.68 -13.67 3.81
N GLY A 112 -6.38 -12.38 4.00
CA GLY A 112 -7.13 -11.51 4.91
C GLY A 112 -8.46 -11.06 4.31
N THR A 113 -9.31 -10.39 5.13
CA THR A 113 -10.62 -9.88 4.75
C THR A 113 -10.73 -8.39 5.01
N LEU A 114 -11.76 -7.76 4.45
CA LEU A 114 -12.03 -6.33 4.60
C LEU A 114 -13.43 -6.08 5.17
N ILE A 115 -13.56 -5.01 5.96
CA ILE A 115 -14.78 -4.27 6.21
C ILE A 115 -15.09 -3.52 4.91
N GLN A 116 -16.24 -3.80 4.28
CA GLN A 116 -16.59 -3.23 2.98
C GLN A 116 -17.03 -1.77 3.08
N ASP A 117 -17.67 -1.38 4.18
CA ASP A 117 -18.06 0.00 4.45
C ASP A 117 -18.10 0.23 5.97
N ILE A 118 -17.12 0.98 6.46
CA ILE A 118 -16.98 1.30 7.90
C ILE A 118 -18.26 1.89 8.45
N GLY A 119 -18.89 2.83 7.71
CA GLY A 119 -20.11 3.50 8.16
C GLY A 119 -21.31 2.58 8.35
N SER A 120 -21.37 1.46 7.64
CA SER A 120 -22.44 0.46 7.76
C SER A 120 -22.13 -0.62 8.78
N GLU A 121 -20.88 -1.06 8.87
CA GLU A 121 -20.47 -2.21 9.68
C GLU A 121 -20.00 -1.80 11.07
N MET A 122 -19.54 -0.56 11.23
CA MET A 122 -19.04 0.00 12.49
C MET A 122 -19.66 1.39 12.77
N PRO A 123 -20.92 1.46 13.16
CA PRO A 123 -21.65 2.74 13.32
C PRO A 123 -21.04 3.67 14.37
N GLU A 124 -20.27 3.14 15.31
CA GLU A 124 -19.56 3.92 16.36
C GLU A 124 -18.14 4.34 15.94
N ALA A 125 -17.70 4.01 14.71
CA ALA A 125 -16.38 4.39 14.22
C ALA A 125 -16.25 5.91 14.08
N ILE A 126 -15.02 6.41 14.24
CA ILE A 126 -14.70 7.80 13.91
C ILE A 126 -14.78 8.02 12.39
N LYS A 127 -14.73 9.28 11.96
CA LYS A 127 -14.90 9.61 10.54
C LYS A 127 -13.61 9.34 9.74
N HIS A 128 -13.52 8.21 9.03
CA HIS A 128 -12.37 7.84 8.20
C HIS A 128 -12.35 8.49 6.80
N GLU A 129 -13.50 8.86 6.24
CA GLU A 129 -13.56 9.70 5.03
C GLU A 129 -13.64 11.17 5.45
N GLN A 130 -12.48 11.79 5.69
CA GLN A 130 -12.44 13.14 6.29
C GLN A 130 -12.93 14.27 5.37
N GLY A 131 -12.84 14.10 4.03
CA GLY A 131 -13.18 15.13 3.05
C GLY A 131 -12.05 16.15 2.86
N ALA A 132 -12.39 17.43 2.78
CA ALA A 132 -11.42 18.52 2.58
C ALA A 132 -11.15 19.29 3.89
N PRO A 133 -9.96 19.89 4.05
CA PRO A 133 -8.80 19.81 3.14
C PRO A 133 -8.13 18.42 3.23
N ARG A 134 -7.63 17.94 2.08
CA ARG A 134 -7.13 16.56 1.97
C ARG A 134 -5.87 16.31 2.79
N GLY A 135 -4.98 17.26 2.90
CA GLY A 135 -3.73 17.15 3.66
C GLY A 135 -3.90 17.27 5.18
N ARG A 136 -5.11 17.62 5.67
CA ARG A 136 -5.34 17.72 7.11
C ARG A 136 -5.08 16.38 7.79
N ARG A 137 -4.18 16.35 8.77
CA ARG A 137 -3.92 15.20 9.64
C ARG A 137 -4.97 15.16 10.74
N SER A 138 -5.98 14.31 10.57
CA SER A 138 -7.17 14.24 11.46
C SER A 138 -7.19 13.01 12.35
N HIS A 139 -6.38 11.97 12.02
CA HIS A 139 -6.35 10.70 12.72
C HIS A 139 -5.09 10.55 13.54
N ARG A 140 -5.28 10.30 14.85
CA ARG A 140 -4.18 9.89 15.72
C ARG A 140 -4.05 8.39 15.69
N LEU A 141 -2.86 7.92 15.34
CA LEU A 141 -2.50 6.51 15.36
C LEU A 141 -1.78 6.16 16.66
N ARG A 142 -2.05 4.97 17.16
CA ARG A 142 -1.19 4.24 18.08
C ARG A 142 -0.35 3.28 17.24
N LEU A 143 0.96 3.35 17.39
CA LEU A 143 1.93 2.51 16.67
C LEU A 143 2.43 1.40 17.61
N LEU A 144 2.74 0.24 17.04
CA LEU A 144 3.38 -0.85 17.76
C LEU A 144 4.85 -0.48 18.03
N ALA A 145 5.28 -0.50 19.28
CA ALA A 145 6.61 -0.02 19.71
C ALA A 145 7.78 -0.66 18.92
N GLU A 146 7.68 -1.96 18.58
CA GLU A 146 8.71 -2.70 17.86
C GLU A 146 8.43 -2.79 16.35
N SER A 147 7.83 -1.75 15.77
CA SER A 147 7.54 -1.67 14.35
C SER A 147 8.48 -0.70 13.64
N VAL A 148 8.69 -0.93 12.34
CA VAL A 148 9.40 0.02 11.47
C VAL A 148 8.68 1.37 11.47
N LEU A 149 7.36 1.37 11.51
CA LEU A 149 6.56 2.60 11.57
C LEU A 149 6.84 3.43 12.82
N ALA A 150 6.98 2.82 14.00
CA ALA A 150 7.30 3.52 15.23
C ALA A 150 8.73 4.13 15.18
N GLU A 151 9.66 3.43 14.57
CA GLU A 151 11.01 3.95 14.33
C GLU A 151 10.97 5.17 13.39
N LEU A 152 10.27 5.07 12.25
CA LEU A 152 10.15 6.16 11.27
C LEU A 152 9.37 7.38 11.82
N ALA A 153 8.41 7.16 12.71
CA ALA A 153 7.66 8.20 13.40
C ALA A 153 8.42 8.81 14.59
N ALA A 154 9.56 8.23 14.98
CA ALA A 154 10.30 8.56 16.20
C ALA A 154 9.43 8.46 17.48
N GLY A 155 8.50 7.49 17.56
CA GLY A 155 7.61 7.29 18.71
C GLY A 155 6.43 6.37 18.42
N GLU A 156 5.63 6.12 19.44
CA GLU A 156 4.49 5.21 19.39
C GLU A 156 3.16 5.89 18.99
N SER A 157 3.21 7.08 18.40
CA SER A 157 2.01 7.83 17.97
C SER A 157 2.33 8.73 16.80
N ALA A 158 1.42 8.81 15.82
CA ALA A 158 1.50 9.72 14.70
C ALA A 158 0.14 10.37 14.41
N LEU A 159 0.15 11.50 13.68
CA LEU A 159 -1.06 12.12 13.13
C LEU A 159 -1.01 11.98 11.62
N VAL A 160 -2.09 11.46 11.02
CA VAL A 160 -2.19 11.20 9.58
C VAL A 160 -3.51 11.74 9.00
N ASN A 161 -3.58 11.87 7.69
CA ASN A 161 -4.84 12.09 6.98
C ASN A 161 -5.65 10.79 6.90
N SER A 162 -6.93 10.86 6.48
CA SER A 162 -7.77 9.66 6.32
C SER A 162 -8.79 9.88 5.21
N HIS A 163 -8.76 9.01 4.20
CA HIS A 163 -9.61 9.08 3.00
C HIS A 163 -9.99 7.67 2.53
N HIS A 164 -10.67 6.91 3.39
CA HIS A 164 -11.11 5.57 3.08
C HIS A 164 -12.43 5.24 3.78
N HIS A 165 -13.22 4.37 3.18
CA HIS A 165 -14.44 3.83 3.76
C HIS A 165 -14.36 2.30 3.98
N GLN A 166 -13.33 1.64 3.41
CA GLN A 166 -12.99 0.25 3.70
C GLN A 166 -11.86 0.16 4.72
N ALA A 167 -11.77 -0.95 5.45
CA ALA A 167 -10.69 -1.21 6.40
C ALA A 167 -10.33 -2.71 6.43
N ILE A 168 -9.17 -3.04 7.02
CA ILE A 168 -8.80 -4.43 7.30
C ILE A 168 -9.71 -4.99 8.40
N GLU A 169 -10.36 -6.14 8.13
CA GLU A 169 -11.13 -6.90 9.11
C GLU A 169 -10.26 -8.01 9.73
N THR A 170 -9.72 -8.88 8.89
CA THR A 170 -8.82 -9.96 9.31
C THR A 170 -7.48 -9.78 8.61
N VAL A 171 -6.40 -9.85 9.38
CA VAL A 171 -5.03 -9.72 8.85
C VAL A 171 -4.64 -11.00 8.12
N GLY A 172 -4.07 -10.84 6.92
CA GLY A 172 -3.59 -11.92 6.07
C GLY A 172 -2.36 -12.64 6.63
N GLU A 173 -2.09 -13.83 6.11
CA GLU A 173 -1.01 -14.69 6.57
C GLU A 173 0.37 -14.01 6.40
N GLY A 174 1.20 -14.11 7.44
CA GLY A 174 2.54 -13.52 7.46
C GLY A 174 2.59 -12.00 7.56
N LEU A 175 1.43 -11.33 7.75
CA LEU A 175 1.35 -9.90 8.05
C LEU A 175 1.09 -9.68 9.53
N ARG A 176 1.47 -8.51 10.03
CA ARG A 176 1.08 -8.04 11.36
C ARG A 176 0.54 -6.61 11.30
N ALA A 177 -0.49 -6.34 12.05
CA ALA A 177 -0.96 -4.97 12.24
C ALA A 177 0.02 -4.20 13.14
N THR A 178 0.38 -2.99 12.71
CA THR A 178 1.38 -2.16 13.40
C THR A 178 0.90 -0.74 13.71
N ALA A 179 -0.29 -0.36 13.22
CA ALA A 179 -0.93 0.90 13.58
C ALA A 179 -2.45 0.74 13.70
N TRP A 180 -3.04 1.51 14.63
CA TRP A 180 -4.48 1.53 14.88
C TRP A 180 -4.98 2.93 15.21
N THR A 181 -6.20 3.25 14.80
CA THR A 181 -6.98 4.40 15.26
C THR A 181 -7.60 4.17 16.64
N ALA A 182 -8.22 5.20 17.19
CA ALA A 182 -8.85 5.15 18.53
C ALA A 182 -10.05 4.18 18.60
N ASP A 183 -10.75 3.97 17.48
CA ASP A 183 -11.85 3.01 17.33
C ASP A 183 -11.38 1.57 17.03
N GLY A 184 -10.05 1.37 16.99
CA GLY A 184 -9.42 0.06 16.84
C GLY A 184 -9.24 -0.42 15.42
N LEU A 185 -9.61 0.37 14.40
CA LEU A 185 -9.34 0.00 13.01
C LEU A 185 -7.84 -0.03 12.71
N ILE A 186 -7.46 -1.03 11.94
CA ILE A 186 -6.08 -1.25 11.50
C ILE A 186 -5.72 -0.22 10.42
N GLU A 187 -4.66 0.52 10.66
CA GLU A 187 -4.16 1.58 9.78
C GLU A 187 -2.83 1.23 9.11
N ALA A 188 -2.14 0.19 9.57
CA ALA A 188 -0.94 -0.28 8.90
C ALA A 188 -0.67 -1.76 9.12
N LEU A 189 -0.02 -2.33 8.11
CA LEU A 189 0.48 -3.71 8.09
C LEU A 189 1.97 -3.71 7.77
N GLU A 190 2.72 -4.61 8.42
CA GLU A 190 4.09 -4.95 8.07
C GLU A 190 4.21 -6.45 7.79
N ASP A 191 5.09 -6.82 6.87
CA ASP A 191 5.48 -8.23 6.69
C ASP A 191 6.25 -8.71 7.94
N GLN A 192 5.93 -9.89 8.44
CA GLN A 192 6.62 -10.48 9.60
C GLN A 192 8.04 -10.97 9.27
N ARG A 193 8.37 -11.11 8.00
CA ARG A 193 9.72 -11.44 7.56
C ARG A 193 10.63 -10.22 7.74
N THR A 194 11.82 -10.47 8.27
CA THR A 194 12.79 -9.41 8.58
C THR A 194 13.83 -9.20 7.47
N ASP A 195 13.77 -10.01 6.42
CA ASP A 195 14.71 -10.00 5.30
C ASP A 195 14.28 -9.06 4.16
N ARG A 196 13.14 -8.39 4.31
CA ARG A 196 12.65 -7.40 3.34
C ARG A 196 11.87 -6.28 3.99
N TRP A 197 11.90 -5.12 3.35
CA TRP A 197 11.06 -4.00 3.69
C TRP A 197 9.70 -4.12 2.97
N ALA A 198 8.62 -4.33 3.71
CA ALA A 198 7.27 -4.37 3.14
C ALA A 198 6.27 -3.80 4.14
N ILE A 199 5.72 -2.65 3.81
CA ILE A 199 4.81 -1.87 4.65
C ILE A 199 3.58 -1.46 3.87
N GLY A 200 2.41 -1.65 4.47
CA GLY A 200 1.14 -1.12 4.01
C GLY A 200 0.60 -0.08 4.97
N VAL A 201 0.07 1.01 4.45
CA VAL A 201 -0.56 2.08 5.23
C VAL A 201 -1.95 2.41 4.68
N GLN A 202 -2.91 2.71 5.56
CA GLN A 202 -4.28 2.99 5.15
C GLN A 202 -4.48 4.46 4.75
N TRP A 203 -3.72 5.36 5.33
CA TRP A 203 -3.73 6.78 5.00
C TRP A 203 -2.97 7.06 3.69
N HIS A 204 -2.91 8.33 3.31
CA HIS A 204 -2.27 8.80 2.08
C HIS A 204 -1.02 9.64 2.39
N PRO A 205 0.15 9.02 2.60
CA PRO A 205 1.40 9.74 2.88
C PRO A 205 1.90 10.57 1.69
N GLU A 206 1.41 10.29 0.47
CA GLU A 206 1.77 11.07 -0.72
C GLU A 206 1.10 12.47 -0.75
N ILE A 207 0.11 12.71 0.09
CA ILE A 207 -0.56 14.01 0.14
C ILE A 207 0.20 14.95 1.07
N GLU A 208 0.73 16.05 0.49
CA GLU A 208 1.52 17.06 1.24
C GLU A 208 2.71 16.42 1.98
N TRP A 209 3.35 15.43 1.34
CA TRP A 209 4.47 14.65 1.91
C TRP A 209 5.67 15.55 2.28
N GLU A 210 5.90 16.66 1.56
CA GLU A 210 6.97 17.62 1.84
C GLU A 210 6.81 18.35 3.17
N GLU A 211 5.57 18.44 3.67
CA GLU A 211 5.22 19.12 4.92
C GLU A 211 5.14 18.16 6.12
N ASP A 212 5.46 16.88 5.92
CA ASP A 212 5.34 15.84 6.92
C ASP A 212 6.56 14.92 6.98
N ALA A 213 7.38 15.12 8.00
CA ALA A 213 8.59 14.33 8.20
C ALA A 213 8.32 12.81 8.29
N PHE A 214 7.18 12.39 8.83
CA PHE A 214 6.82 10.98 8.89
C PHE A 214 6.54 10.40 7.50
N SER A 215 5.78 11.11 6.68
CA SER A 215 5.53 10.74 5.29
C SER A 215 6.82 10.73 4.46
N GLU A 216 7.67 11.74 4.60
CA GLU A 216 8.98 11.78 3.94
C GLU A 216 9.85 10.58 4.34
N ASN A 217 9.92 10.26 5.64
CA ASN A 217 10.68 9.11 6.14
C ASN A 217 10.18 7.78 5.57
N LEU A 218 8.87 7.60 5.38
CA LEU A 218 8.30 6.40 4.75
C LEU A 218 8.80 6.22 3.32
N PHE A 219 8.72 7.26 2.48
CA PHE A 219 9.24 7.20 1.10
C PHE A 219 10.74 7.01 1.07
N ARG A 220 11.48 7.71 1.89
CA ARG A 220 12.95 7.59 1.99
C ARG A 220 13.36 6.16 2.38
N SER A 221 12.73 5.59 3.42
CA SER A 221 13.01 4.22 3.88
C SER A 221 12.70 3.18 2.80
N PHE A 222 11.58 3.33 2.08
CA PHE A 222 11.25 2.48 0.93
C PHE A 222 12.33 2.55 -0.17
N ILE A 223 12.78 3.74 -0.54
CA ILE A 223 13.81 3.92 -1.57
C ILE A 223 15.17 3.37 -1.13
N GLU A 224 15.53 3.53 0.13
CA GLU A 224 16.75 2.92 0.69
C GLU A 224 16.69 1.38 0.62
N ALA A 225 15.56 0.79 0.97
CA ALA A 225 15.36 -0.65 0.84
C ALA A 225 15.47 -1.12 -0.63
N ALA A 226 14.91 -0.38 -1.59
CA ALA A 226 15.04 -0.67 -3.02
C ALA A 226 16.51 -0.61 -3.48
N LYS A 227 17.30 0.37 -3.01
CA LYS A 227 18.74 0.47 -3.31
C LYS A 227 19.54 -0.70 -2.73
N LEU A 228 19.23 -1.13 -1.51
CA LEU A 228 19.88 -2.30 -0.89
C LEU A 228 19.57 -3.57 -1.67
N PHE A 229 18.31 -3.80 -2.04
CA PHE A 229 17.89 -4.94 -2.86
C PHE A 229 18.65 -4.99 -4.20
N THR A 230 18.83 -3.84 -4.87
CA THR A 230 19.64 -3.75 -6.10
C THR A 230 21.10 -4.16 -5.88
N SER A 231 21.71 -3.72 -4.79
CA SER A 231 23.11 -4.02 -4.50
C SER A 231 23.34 -5.51 -4.25
N GLU A 232 22.43 -6.16 -3.54
CA GLU A 232 22.45 -7.61 -3.29
C GLU A 232 22.25 -8.42 -4.58
N ARG A 233 21.30 -8.03 -5.44
CA ARG A 233 21.10 -8.66 -6.76
C ARG A 233 22.35 -8.56 -7.63
N ARG A 234 23.02 -7.43 -7.65
CA ARG A 234 24.28 -7.22 -8.41
C ARG A 234 25.42 -8.04 -7.85
N GLY A 235 25.56 -8.09 -6.52
CA GLY A 235 26.56 -8.92 -5.83
C GLY A 235 26.41 -10.39 -6.16
N ASN A 236 25.21 -10.93 -6.08
CA ASN A 236 24.90 -12.32 -6.41
C ASN A 236 25.15 -12.67 -7.90
N ARG A 237 24.85 -11.77 -8.85
CA ARG A 237 25.15 -11.99 -10.27
C ARG A 237 26.64 -12.08 -10.56
N LEU A 238 27.50 -11.32 -9.86
CA LEU A 238 28.94 -11.37 -10.00
C LEU A 238 29.56 -12.65 -9.43
N LEU A 239 28.92 -13.28 -8.44
CA LEU A 239 29.37 -14.54 -7.85
C LEU A 239 29.02 -15.76 -8.73
N ILE A 240 27.93 -15.70 -9.48
CA ILE A 240 27.46 -16.78 -10.39
C ILE A 240 28.21 -16.74 -11.74
N ALA A 241 28.77 -15.60 -12.12
CA ALA A 241 29.52 -15.42 -13.38
C ALA A 241 31.02 -15.78 -13.29
N LYS A 242 31.46 -16.31 -12.15
CA LYS A 242 32.80 -16.87 -11.93
C LYS A 242 32.76 -18.37 -11.86
#